data_2cf60f00c320b9795e4c4cad9ef3b7a8
#
_entry.id   2cf60f00c320b9795e4c4cad9ef3b7a8
#
_cell.length_a   1.000
_cell.length_b   1.000
_cell.length_c   1.000
_cell.angle_alpha   90.00
_cell.angle_beta   90.00
_cell.angle_gamma   90.00
#
_symmetry.space_group_name_H-M   'P 1'
#
loop_
_entity.id
_entity.type
_entity.pdbx_description
1 polymer ?
#
loop_
_entity_poly.entity_id
_entity_poly.type
_entity_poly.pdbx_seq_one_letter_code
_entity_poly.pdbx_strand_id
1 'polypeptide(L)'
;MLHITSLDDGLDIFKALGSDVRIEIIKLLIENKEMNMNELAAKLNITNGALTGHIKKLEACGIVNTSNDSSGHGNQKICTLHLDKILIDLDAPEEAQNVYNAELQVGHYCNYEVYPTCGLATASHLIGEVDDTRYFAHPDRYNADILWFSKGFVEYEIPNFIPGSQKITQILISAELSSEAPGINNVWPSDISFYLNDVCIGTWTSPGDFGDVRGIFTPDWWFPNWNQYGCLLYTSPSPRDST
;
A
#
# COMPACT_ATOMS: atom_id res chain seq x y z
N MET A 1 -4.50 -6.22 5.34
CA MET A 1 -4.41 -4.75 5.50
C MET A 1 -5.81 -4.16 5.57
N LEU A 2 -6.05 -3.17 6.43
CA LEU A 2 -7.29 -2.39 6.50
C LEU A 2 -6.98 -0.93 6.14
N HIS A 3 -7.73 -0.35 5.22
CA HIS A 3 -7.61 1.05 4.84
C HIS A 3 -8.86 1.81 5.30
N ILE A 4 -8.68 2.84 6.10
CA ILE A 4 -9.72 3.72 6.66
C ILE A 4 -9.62 5.05 5.94
N THR A 5 -10.57 5.32 5.06
CA THR A 5 -10.63 6.52 4.21
C THR A 5 -11.50 7.63 4.82
N SER A 6 -12.21 7.34 5.91
CA SER A 6 -13.00 8.30 6.68
C SER A 6 -12.84 8.02 8.18
N LEU A 7 -12.64 9.05 8.98
CA LEU A 7 -12.54 8.92 10.43
C LEU A 7 -13.81 8.31 11.05
N ASP A 8 -14.97 8.55 10.48
CA ASP A 8 -16.23 7.98 10.95
C ASP A 8 -16.26 6.46 10.75
N ASP A 9 -15.77 5.95 9.63
CA ASP A 9 -15.67 4.51 9.34
C ASP A 9 -14.65 3.82 10.25
N GLY A 10 -13.62 4.55 10.68
CA GLY A 10 -12.58 4.09 11.60
C GLY A 10 -12.96 4.07 13.08
N LEU A 11 -14.11 4.63 13.45
CA LEU A 11 -14.44 4.93 14.86
C LEU A 11 -14.38 3.69 15.77
N ASP A 12 -14.82 2.54 15.31
CA ASP A 12 -14.80 1.30 16.09
C ASP A 12 -13.38 0.75 16.25
N ILE A 13 -12.54 0.88 15.24
CA ILE A 13 -11.10 0.58 15.32
C ILE A 13 -10.42 1.49 16.35
N PHE A 14 -10.67 2.80 16.30
CA PHE A 14 -10.07 3.74 17.24
C PHE A 14 -10.50 3.43 18.69
N LYS A 15 -11.78 3.13 18.91
CA LYS A 15 -12.27 2.67 20.21
C LYS A 15 -11.64 1.34 20.63
N ALA A 16 -11.41 0.42 19.70
CA ALA A 16 -10.78 -0.85 20.01
C ALA A 16 -9.31 -0.66 20.40
N LEU A 17 -8.57 0.18 19.69
CA LEU A 17 -7.17 0.47 19.97
C LEU A 17 -6.96 1.42 21.17
N GLY A 18 -7.93 2.20 21.54
CA GLY A 18 -7.89 3.12 22.69
C GLY A 18 -7.97 2.41 24.06
N SER A 19 -7.20 1.32 24.26
CA SER A 19 -7.17 0.60 25.55
C SER A 19 -5.82 -0.11 25.72
N ASP A 20 -5.13 0.20 26.80
CA ASP A 20 -3.82 -0.37 27.12
C ASP A 20 -3.84 -1.91 27.11
N VAL A 21 -4.88 -2.53 27.72
CA VAL A 21 -5.01 -3.99 27.74
C VAL A 21 -5.12 -4.58 26.34
N ARG A 22 -5.86 -3.94 25.43
CA ARG A 22 -6.00 -4.43 24.04
C ARG A 22 -4.73 -4.24 23.24
N ILE A 23 -4.01 -3.16 23.47
CA ILE A 23 -2.66 -2.95 22.88
C ILE A 23 -1.70 -4.03 23.36
N GLU A 24 -1.70 -4.38 24.66
CA GLU A 24 -0.86 -5.46 25.18
C GLU A 24 -1.25 -6.84 24.61
N ILE A 25 -2.54 -7.11 24.40
CA ILE A 25 -2.98 -8.34 23.69
C ILE A 25 -2.36 -8.39 22.28
N ILE A 26 -2.45 -7.29 21.52
CA ILE A 26 -1.90 -7.21 20.16
C ILE A 26 -0.38 -7.46 20.19
N LYS A 27 0.36 -6.81 21.08
CA LYS A 27 1.82 -7.01 21.23
C LYS A 27 2.17 -8.47 21.49
N LEU A 28 1.45 -9.10 22.44
CA LEU A 28 1.66 -10.51 22.75
C LEU A 28 1.40 -11.43 21.55
N LEU A 29 0.40 -11.12 20.72
CA LEU A 29 0.11 -11.89 19.50
C LEU A 29 1.12 -11.61 18.38
N ILE A 30 1.70 -10.41 18.30
CA ILE A 30 2.83 -10.12 17.39
C ILE A 30 4.03 -11.00 17.74
N GLU A 31 4.39 -11.05 19.02
CA GLU A 31 5.58 -11.80 19.50
C GLU A 31 5.41 -13.31 19.38
N ASN A 32 4.25 -13.85 19.74
CA ASN A 32 4.04 -15.29 19.88
C ASN A 32 3.27 -15.92 18.70
N LYS A 33 2.84 -15.11 17.70
CA LYS A 33 2.03 -15.49 16.54
C LYS A 33 0.61 -15.93 16.90
N GLU A 34 0.47 -16.85 17.86
CA GLU A 34 -0.81 -17.35 18.38
C GLU A 34 -0.70 -17.58 19.88
N MET A 35 -1.80 -17.41 20.58
CA MET A 35 -1.90 -17.71 22.01
C MET A 35 -3.33 -18.15 22.38
N ASN A 36 -3.47 -19.06 23.34
CA ASN A 36 -4.78 -19.40 23.86
C ASN A 36 -5.26 -18.39 24.91
N MET A 37 -6.58 -18.41 25.19
CA MET A 37 -7.20 -17.48 26.14
C MET A 37 -6.60 -17.55 27.54
N ASN A 38 -6.18 -18.73 28.02
CA ASN A 38 -5.62 -18.89 29.36
C ASN A 38 -4.21 -18.30 29.45
N GLU A 39 -3.39 -18.49 28.41
CA GLU A 39 -2.05 -17.92 28.31
C GLU A 39 -2.09 -16.39 28.28
N LEU A 40 -2.99 -15.82 27.45
CA LEU A 40 -3.19 -14.37 27.39
C LEU A 40 -3.65 -13.80 28.74
N ALA A 41 -4.63 -14.45 29.39
CA ALA A 41 -5.14 -14.02 30.69
C ALA A 41 -4.05 -14.05 31.76
N ALA A 42 -3.23 -15.11 31.79
CA ALA A 42 -2.12 -15.27 32.72
C ALA A 42 -1.04 -14.19 32.50
N LYS A 43 -0.64 -13.95 31.24
CA LYS A 43 0.39 -12.92 30.93
C LYS A 43 -0.08 -11.51 31.26
N LEU A 44 -1.36 -11.22 31.06
CA LEU A 44 -1.98 -9.91 31.34
C LEU A 44 -2.43 -9.73 32.80
N ASN A 45 -2.35 -10.80 33.61
CA ASN A 45 -2.83 -10.84 35.00
C ASN A 45 -4.30 -10.39 35.14
N ILE A 46 -5.18 -10.86 34.24
CA ILE A 46 -6.61 -10.58 34.23
C ILE A 46 -7.42 -11.89 34.21
N THR A 47 -8.70 -11.80 34.55
CA THR A 47 -9.60 -12.97 34.48
C THR A 47 -9.97 -13.30 33.03
N ASN A 48 -10.27 -14.59 32.73
CA ASN A 48 -10.77 -15.01 31.43
C ASN A 48 -12.06 -14.28 31.02
N GLY A 49 -12.91 -13.95 31.98
CA GLY A 49 -14.13 -13.17 31.73
C GLY A 49 -13.82 -11.74 31.21
N ALA A 50 -12.87 -11.06 31.85
CA ALA A 50 -12.42 -9.74 31.43
C ALA A 50 -11.73 -9.82 30.05
N LEU A 51 -10.84 -10.81 29.85
CA LEU A 51 -10.15 -11.02 28.57
C LEU A 51 -11.15 -11.25 27.43
N THR A 52 -12.20 -12.06 27.65
CA THR A 52 -13.24 -12.34 26.65
C THR A 52 -13.89 -11.04 26.13
N GLY A 53 -14.12 -10.06 27.01
CA GLY A 53 -14.65 -8.76 26.61
C GLY A 53 -13.69 -7.95 25.72
N HIS A 54 -12.39 -8.04 25.97
CA HIS A 54 -11.36 -7.38 25.15
C HIS A 54 -11.21 -8.08 23.78
N ILE A 55 -11.13 -9.40 23.75
CA ILE A 55 -11.01 -10.19 22.52
C ILE A 55 -12.21 -9.95 21.60
N LYS A 56 -13.46 -9.99 22.14
CA LYS A 56 -14.67 -9.71 21.34
C LYS A 56 -14.63 -8.35 20.64
N LYS A 57 -14.07 -7.32 21.29
CA LYS A 57 -13.93 -5.99 20.68
C LYS A 57 -12.89 -5.98 19.55
N LEU A 58 -11.80 -6.69 19.73
CA LEU A 58 -10.76 -6.83 18.68
C LEU A 58 -11.25 -7.71 17.53
N GLU A 59 -12.04 -8.76 17.81
CA GLU A 59 -12.70 -9.59 16.81
C GLU A 59 -13.72 -8.80 15.98
N ALA A 60 -14.56 -8.00 16.64
CA ALA A 60 -15.58 -7.19 15.97
C ALA A 60 -14.98 -6.19 14.96
N CYS A 61 -13.75 -5.74 15.20
CA CYS A 61 -12.99 -4.87 14.30
C CYS A 61 -12.09 -5.62 13.33
N GLY A 62 -12.12 -6.96 13.31
CA GLY A 62 -11.29 -7.78 12.45
C GLY A 62 -9.78 -7.73 12.75
N ILE A 63 -9.38 -7.23 13.92
CA ILE A 63 -7.95 -7.17 14.32
C ILE A 63 -7.45 -8.54 14.75
N VAL A 64 -8.27 -9.30 15.46
CA VAL A 64 -7.97 -10.63 15.98
C VAL A 64 -8.99 -11.63 15.45
N ASN A 65 -8.53 -12.82 15.08
CA ASN A 65 -9.38 -13.97 14.84
C ASN A 65 -9.27 -14.96 16.00
N THR A 66 -10.37 -15.66 16.28
CA THR A 66 -10.35 -16.79 17.21
C THR A 66 -10.77 -18.07 16.51
N SER A 67 -10.04 -19.14 16.76
CA SER A 67 -10.34 -20.49 16.30
C SER A 67 -10.43 -21.44 17.49
N ASN A 68 -11.14 -22.56 17.33
CA ASN A 68 -11.16 -23.64 18.31
C ASN A 68 -10.02 -24.63 17.97
N ASP A 69 -9.20 -24.96 18.96
CA ASP A 69 -8.20 -26.01 18.79
C ASP A 69 -8.91 -27.36 18.68
N SER A 70 -8.76 -28.03 17.52
CA SER A 70 -9.31 -29.36 17.25
C SER A 70 -8.32 -30.49 17.57
N SER A 71 -7.13 -30.19 18.11
CA SER A 71 -6.03 -31.17 18.30
C SER A 71 -6.11 -31.99 19.59
N GLY A 72 -7.24 -32.03 20.28
CA GLY A 72 -7.54 -33.19 21.10
C GLY A 72 -7.52 -33.08 22.63
N HIS A 73 -7.25 -31.94 23.27
CA HIS A 73 -7.35 -31.80 24.72
C HIS A 73 -8.06 -30.52 25.16
N GLY A 74 -9.40 -30.51 25.00
CA GLY A 74 -10.25 -29.44 25.49
C GLY A 74 -10.49 -28.34 24.42
N ASN A 75 -11.70 -27.74 24.50
CA ASN A 75 -12.17 -26.70 23.57
C ASN A 75 -11.46 -25.36 23.88
N GLN A 76 -10.15 -25.26 23.59
CA GLN A 76 -9.39 -24.04 23.82
C GLN A 76 -9.54 -23.10 22.60
N LYS A 77 -9.91 -21.85 22.87
CA LYS A 77 -9.89 -20.80 21.86
C LYS A 77 -8.48 -20.28 21.69
N ILE A 78 -7.95 -20.35 20.45
CA ILE A 78 -6.69 -19.78 20.03
C ILE A 78 -6.98 -18.44 19.38
N CYS A 79 -6.23 -17.41 19.79
CA CYS A 79 -6.26 -16.05 19.24
C CYS A 79 -5.06 -15.84 18.33
N THR A 80 -5.31 -15.28 17.15
CA THR A 80 -4.27 -14.89 16.16
C THR A 80 -4.54 -13.48 15.67
N LEU A 81 -3.49 -12.77 15.25
CA LEU A 81 -3.69 -11.51 14.52
C LEU A 81 -4.22 -11.81 13.12
N HIS A 82 -5.23 -11.05 12.72
CA HIS A 82 -5.79 -11.09 11.36
C HIS A 82 -5.34 -9.89 10.53
N LEU A 83 -5.20 -8.72 11.16
CA LEU A 83 -4.68 -7.51 10.53
C LEU A 83 -3.21 -7.32 10.86
N ASP A 84 -2.42 -7.17 9.82
CA ASP A 84 -0.99 -6.82 9.90
C ASP A 84 -0.76 -5.30 9.85
N LYS A 85 -1.64 -4.58 9.14
CA LYS A 85 -1.50 -3.15 8.88
C LYS A 85 -2.85 -2.45 8.88
N ILE A 86 -2.86 -1.22 9.39
CA ILE A 86 -3.99 -0.29 9.32
C ILE A 86 -3.46 1.01 8.74
N LEU A 87 -3.99 1.42 7.59
CA LEU A 87 -3.73 2.71 6.97
C LEU A 87 -4.91 3.63 7.26
N ILE A 88 -4.64 4.86 7.67
CA ILE A 88 -5.66 5.84 8.04
C ILE A 88 -5.39 7.11 7.25
N ASP A 89 -6.33 7.49 6.41
CA ASP A 89 -6.32 8.80 5.77
C ASP A 89 -7.01 9.81 6.71
N LEU A 90 -6.26 10.84 7.09
CA LEU A 90 -6.79 11.92 7.94
C LEU A 90 -7.44 13.04 7.13
N ASP A 91 -7.05 13.15 5.88
CA ASP A 91 -7.72 14.06 4.94
C ASP A 91 -9.01 13.40 4.47
N ALA A 92 -10.12 13.80 5.06
CA ALA A 92 -11.41 13.55 4.41
C ALA A 92 -11.33 14.25 3.05
N PRO A 93 -11.53 13.55 1.92
CA PRO A 93 -11.78 14.26 0.69
C PRO A 93 -12.99 15.16 0.99
N GLU A 94 -12.79 16.49 1.02
CA GLU A 94 -13.94 17.36 0.82
C GLU A 94 -14.66 16.77 -0.38
N GLU A 95 -15.96 16.47 -0.27
CA GLU A 95 -16.79 16.18 -1.45
C GLU A 95 -16.71 17.42 -2.32
N ALA A 96 -15.59 17.59 -2.99
CA ALA A 96 -15.39 18.69 -3.92
C ALA A 96 -16.35 18.41 -5.06
N GLN A 97 -17.49 19.09 -5.01
CA GLN A 97 -18.40 19.17 -6.14
C GLN A 97 -17.51 19.54 -7.35
N ASN A 98 -17.45 18.65 -8.35
CA ASN A 98 -16.65 18.76 -9.57
C ASN A 98 -15.20 18.23 -9.51
N VAL A 99 -14.92 17.19 -8.71
CA VAL A 99 -13.69 16.40 -8.84
C VAL A 99 -13.97 15.14 -9.66
N TYR A 100 -13.14 14.91 -10.66
CA TYR A 100 -13.11 13.67 -11.41
C TYR A 100 -11.86 12.88 -11.00
N ASN A 101 -12.05 11.70 -10.47
CA ASN A 101 -10.96 10.80 -10.09
C ASN A 101 -10.83 9.68 -11.13
N ALA A 102 -9.60 9.40 -11.54
CA ALA A 102 -9.24 8.23 -12.34
C ALA A 102 -8.11 7.50 -11.64
N GLU A 103 -8.33 6.23 -11.36
CA GLU A 103 -7.32 5.35 -10.78
C GLU A 103 -6.86 4.36 -11.87
N LEU A 104 -5.55 4.25 -12.03
CA LEU A 104 -4.93 3.38 -13.01
C LEU A 104 -3.91 2.47 -12.33
N GLN A 105 -3.99 1.19 -12.62
CA GLN A 105 -2.92 0.26 -12.22
C GLN A 105 -1.69 0.48 -13.09
N VAL A 106 -0.52 0.24 -12.53
CA VAL A 106 0.77 0.51 -13.21
C VAL A 106 0.94 -0.25 -14.52
N GLY A 107 0.29 -1.39 -14.68
CA GLY A 107 0.31 -2.19 -15.91
C GLY A 107 -0.69 -1.76 -17.00
N HIS A 108 -1.51 -0.74 -16.76
CA HIS A 108 -2.55 -0.27 -17.72
C HIS A 108 -2.02 0.74 -18.74
N TYR A 109 -0.71 0.86 -18.89
CA TYR A 109 -0.14 1.73 -19.94
C TYR A 109 -0.59 1.30 -21.34
N CYS A 110 -0.77 2.28 -22.23
CA CYS A 110 -1.15 2.07 -23.64
C CYS A 110 0.07 2.04 -24.57
N ASN A 111 1.18 2.69 -24.16
CA ASN A 111 2.42 2.75 -24.91
C ASN A 111 3.62 2.71 -23.97
N TYR A 112 4.77 2.19 -24.44
CA TYR A 112 5.98 2.11 -23.65
C TYR A 112 7.22 1.97 -24.52
N GLU A 113 8.34 2.45 -24.02
CA GLU A 113 9.69 2.12 -24.47
C GLU A 113 10.55 1.98 -23.21
N VAL A 114 11.04 0.78 -22.92
CA VAL A 114 11.75 0.48 -21.68
C VAL A 114 13.04 -0.27 -21.96
N TYR A 115 14.03 -0.04 -21.11
CA TYR A 115 15.35 -0.66 -21.20
C TYR A 115 15.70 -1.35 -19.87
N PRO A 116 16.46 -2.45 -19.92
CA PRO A 116 16.97 -3.10 -18.71
C PRO A 116 17.88 -2.17 -17.88
N THR A 117 17.86 -2.28 -16.55
CA THR A 117 17.11 -3.25 -15.73
C THR A 117 15.62 -2.97 -15.81
N CYS A 118 14.79 -3.97 -16.02
CA CYS A 118 13.35 -3.75 -16.12
C CYS A 118 12.55 -4.98 -15.73
N GLY A 119 11.29 -4.79 -15.36
CA GLY A 119 10.37 -5.88 -15.07
C GLY A 119 9.02 -5.42 -14.58
N LEU A 120 8.16 -6.40 -14.35
CA LEU A 120 6.80 -6.26 -13.88
C LEU A 120 6.53 -7.31 -12.79
N ALA A 121 5.75 -6.94 -11.79
CA ALA A 121 5.34 -7.87 -10.76
C ALA A 121 3.91 -7.60 -10.29
N THR A 122 3.26 -8.67 -9.83
CA THR A 122 2.01 -8.62 -9.08
C THR A 122 2.29 -8.74 -7.58
N ALA A 123 1.27 -8.58 -6.76
CA ALA A 123 1.38 -8.88 -5.33
C ALA A 123 1.80 -10.34 -5.02
N SER A 124 1.74 -11.26 -5.97
CA SER A 124 1.99 -12.69 -5.76
C SER A 124 3.16 -13.29 -6.55
N HIS A 125 3.61 -12.68 -7.66
CA HIS A 125 4.67 -13.22 -8.52
C HIS A 125 5.24 -12.20 -9.50
N LEU A 126 6.42 -12.52 -10.05
CA LEU A 126 6.98 -11.82 -11.21
C LEU A 126 6.18 -12.13 -12.47
N ILE A 127 5.98 -11.14 -13.33
CA ILE A 127 5.40 -11.34 -14.66
C ILE A 127 6.55 -11.63 -15.64
N GLY A 128 6.73 -12.91 -15.94
CA GLY A 128 7.80 -13.38 -16.80
C GLY A 128 9.19 -13.36 -16.16
N GLU A 129 10.18 -12.86 -16.89
CA GLU A 129 11.57 -12.79 -16.47
C GLU A 129 12.02 -11.33 -16.34
N VAL A 130 12.91 -11.05 -15.40
CA VAL A 130 13.54 -9.74 -15.25
C VAL A 130 14.42 -9.43 -16.47
N ASP A 131 14.59 -8.14 -16.76
CA ASP A 131 15.44 -7.63 -17.86
C ASP A 131 15.02 -8.03 -19.27
N ASP A 132 13.82 -8.57 -19.42
CA ASP A 132 13.24 -8.90 -20.72
C ASP A 132 12.05 -7.97 -21.04
N THR A 133 12.30 -6.97 -21.88
CA THR A 133 11.32 -5.95 -22.28
C THR A 133 10.06 -6.50 -22.97
N ARG A 134 10.12 -7.75 -23.50
CA ARG A 134 8.98 -8.40 -24.17
C ARG A 134 7.82 -8.65 -23.23
N TYR A 135 8.09 -8.82 -21.93
CA TYR A 135 7.03 -9.04 -20.93
C TYR A 135 6.20 -7.79 -20.65
N PHE A 136 6.65 -6.62 -21.05
CA PHE A 136 5.82 -5.42 -21.03
C PHE A 136 4.62 -5.48 -21.99
N ALA A 137 4.64 -6.40 -22.96
CA ALA A 137 3.48 -6.73 -23.82
C ALA A 137 2.67 -7.94 -23.32
N HIS A 138 3.09 -8.60 -22.22
CA HIS A 138 2.41 -9.78 -21.71
C HIS A 138 1.00 -9.43 -21.20
N PRO A 139 -0.04 -10.26 -21.47
CA PRO A 139 -1.41 -9.97 -21.00
C PRO A 139 -1.54 -9.81 -19.50
N ASP A 140 -0.72 -10.51 -18.71
CA ASP A 140 -0.75 -10.43 -17.26
C ASP A 140 -0.26 -9.08 -16.70
N ARG A 141 0.33 -8.23 -17.55
CA ARG A 141 0.71 -6.86 -17.17
C ARG A 141 -0.45 -6.05 -16.59
N TYR A 142 -1.68 -6.34 -17.03
CA TYR A 142 -2.87 -5.66 -16.50
C TYR A 142 -3.13 -5.92 -15.00
N ASN A 143 -2.47 -6.93 -14.43
CA ASN A 143 -2.50 -7.26 -13.00
C ASN A 143 -1.23 -6.76 -12.27
N ALA A 144 -0.34 -6.03 -12.95
CA ALA A 144 0.88 -5.55 -12.34
C ALA A 144 0.60 -4.48 -11.28
N ASP A 145 1.19 -4.65 -10.11
CA ASP A 145 1.20 -3.70 -9.00
C ASP A 145 2.52 -2.93 -8.93
N ILE A 146 3.57 -3.48 -9.54
CA ILE A 146 4.92 -2.90 -9.56
C ILE A 146 5.46 -2.99 -10.99
N LEU A 147 6.04 -1.89 -11.47
CA LEU A 147 6.84 -1.87 -12.69
C LEU A 147 8.13 -1.09 -12.46
N TRP A 148 9.21 -1.51 -13.14
CA TRP A 148 10.49 -0.81 -13.10
C TRP A 148 11.19 -0.86 -14.43
N PHE A 149 12.04 0.14 -14.70
CA PHE A 149 12.96 0.17 -15.84
C PHE A 149 14.07 1.20 -15.60
N SER A 150 15.26 0.95 -16.13
CA SER A 150 16.40 1.87 -15.96
C SER A 150 16.28 3.14 -16.80
N LYS A 151 15.66 3.05 -17.97
CA LYS A 151 15.47 4.15 -18.93
C LYS A 151 14.25 3.89 -19.77
N GLY A 152 13.58 4.96 -20.21
CA GLY A 152 12.44 4.87 -21.11
C GLY A 152 11.23 5.63 -20.59
N PHE A 153 10.05 5.19 -21.03
CA PHE A 153 8.77 5.78 -20.59
C PHE A 153 7.64 4.75 -20.61
N VAL A 154 6.61 5.04 -19.87
CA VAL A 154 5.28 4.42 -19.95
C VAL A 154 4.25 5.51 -20.11
N GLU A 155 3.26 5.29 -20.97
CA GLU A 155 2.21 6.23 -21.29
C GLU A 155 0.86 5.64 -20.93
N TYR A 156 0.00 6.43 -20.30
CA TYR A 156 -1.33 6.03 -19.85
C TYR A 156 -2.39 6.88 -20.54
N GLU A 157 -3.44 6.23 -21.03
CA GLU A 157 -4.66 6.91 -21.45
C GLU A 157 -5.63 7.08 -20.28
N ILE A 158 -5.99 8.32 -19.99
CA ILE A 158 -6.99 8.64 -18.96
C ILE A 158 -8.26 9.08 -19.67
N PRO A 159 -9.38 8.35 -19.53
CA PRO A 159 -10.62 8.74 -20.17
C PRO A 159 -11.11 10.06 -19.59
N ASN A 160 -11.39 11.01 -20.48
CA ASN A 160 -11.91 12.31 -20.09
C ASN A 160 -13.46 12.33 -20.16
N PHE A 161 -14.10 12.17 -19.03
CA PHE A 161 -15.57 12.26 -18.91
C PHE A 161 -16.05 13.64 -18.43
N ILE A 162 -15.16 14.63 -18.40
CA ILE A 162 -15.51 16.00 -17.99
C ILE A 162 -16.31 16.64 -19.12
N PRO A 163 -17.52 17.15 -18.86
CA PRO A 163 -18.31 17.85 -19.87
C PRO A 163 -17.56 19.03 -20.48
N GLY A 164 -17.62 19.23 -21.79
CA GLY A 164 -16.93 20.32 -22.50
C GLY A 164 -17.32 21.74 -22.06
N SER A 165 -18.38 21.87 -21.27
CA SER A 165 -18.78 23.14 -20.64
C SER A 165 -18.02 23.46 -19.36
N GLN A 166 -17.30 22.47 -18.79
CA GLN A 166 -16.50 22.63 -17.58
C GLN A 166 -15.05 22.93 -17.93
N LYS A 167 -14.44 23.82 -17.16
CA LYS A 167 -13.03 24.15 -17.30
C LYS A 167 -12.26 23.43 -16.20
N ILE A 168 -11.23 22.67 -16.59
CA ILE A 168 -10.26 22.09 -15.65
C ILE A 168 -9.45 23.24 -15.06
N THR A 169 -9.46 23.36 -13.74
CA THR A 169 -8.73 24.38 -13.00
C THR A 169 -7.47 23.81 -12.36
N GLN A 170 -7.47 22.49 -12.10
CA GLN A 170 -6.36 21.80 -11.46
C GLN A 170 -6.33 20.34 -11.89
N ILE A 171 -5.14 19.78 -12.02
CA ILE A 171 -4.89 18.36 -12.21
C ILE A 171 -3.94 17.92 -11.10
N LEU A 172 -4.31 16.87 -10.35
CA LEU A 172 -3.46 16.25 -9.36
C LEU A 172 -3.08 14.86 -9.87
N ILE A 173 -1.78 14.54 -9.84
CA ILE A 173 -1.26 13.22 -10.13
C ILE A 173 -0.60 12.71 -8.85
N SER A 174 -1.03 11.52 -8.40
CA SER A 174 -0.43 10.85 -7.25
C SER A 174 0.15 9.51 -7.70
N ALA A 175 1.41 9.28 -7.36
CA ALA A 175 2.10 8.02 -7.66
C ALA A 175 3.20 7.74 -6.63
N GLU A 176 3.43 6.47 -6.31
CA GLU A 176 4.60 6.04 -5.55
C GLU A 176 5.74 5.72 -6.52
N LEU A 177 6.86 6.42 -6.37
CA LEU A 177 7.99 6.37 -7.29
C LEU A 177 9.33 6.30 -6.54
N SER A 178 10.31 5.64 -7.13
CA SER A 178 11.70 5.63 -6.68
C SER A 178 12.66 5.53 -7.85
N SER A 179 13.96 5.66 -7.58
CA SER A 179 14.99 5.28 -8.52
C SER A 179 15.05 3.76 -8.68
N GLU A 180 15.65 3.30 -9.74
CA GLU A 180 16.03 1.91 -9.97
C GLU A 180 17.55 1.79 -9.92
N ALA A 181 18.08 1.04 -8.95
CA ALA A 181 19.49 0.79 -8.77
C ALA A 181 19.80 -0.70 -8.82
N PRO A 182 21.03 -1.12 -9.15
CA PRO A 182 21.47 -2.50 -8.98
C PRO A 182 21.50 -2.89 -7.49
N GLY A 183 20.45 -3.56 -7.01
CA GLY A 183 20.21 -3.84 -5.60
C GLY A 183 19.57 -2.65 -4.88
N ILE A 184 19.97 -2.35 -3.65
CA ILE A 184 19.47 -1.22 -2.86
C ILE A 184 20.52 -0.13 -2.79
N ASN A 185 20.16 1.11 -3.09
CA ASN A 185 21.02 2.25 -2.93
C ASN A 185 20.22 3.53 -2.61
N ASN A 186 20.22 3.92 -1.35
CA ASN A 186 19.50 5.12 -0.88
C ASN A 186 20.04 6.44 -1.48
N VAL A 187 21.20 6.40 -2.17
CA VAL A 187 21.80 7.56 -2.85
C VAL A 187 22.01 7.19 -4.31
N TRP A 188 20.94 7.18 -5.08
CA TRP A 188 20.92 6.85 -6.52
C TRP A 188 19.98 7.80 -7.25
N PRO A 189 20.38 9.06 -7.47
CA PRO A 189 19.49 10.05 -8.04
C PRO A 189 19.08 9.69 -9.47
N SER A 190 17.78 9.79 -9.75
CA SER A 190 17.20 9.55 -11.07
C SER A 190 16.15 10.59 -11.41
N ASP A 191 16.21 11.15 -12.60
CA ASP A 191 15.23 12.13 -13.06
C ASP A 191 14.01 11.44 -13.67
N ILE A 192 12.85 11.72 -13.09
CA ILE A 192 11.54 11.24 -13.55
C ILE A 192 10.74 12.44 -14.03
N SER A 193 10.49 12.49 -15.34
CA SER A 193 9.76 13.59 -15.98
C SER A 193 8.32 13.19 -16.26
N PHE A 194 7.41 14.12 -16.00
CA PHE A 194 5.97 13.95 -16.21
C PHE A 194 5.53 14.75 -17.43
N TYR A 195 4.74 14.12 -18.27
CA TYR A 195 4.17 14.72 -19.45
C TYR A 195 2.65 14.58 -19.43
N LEU A 196 1.96 15.62 -19.86
CA LEU A 196 0.51 15.61 -20.06
C LEU A 196 0.22 16.10 -21.48
N ASN A 197 -0.34 15.24 -22.34
CA ASN A 197 -0.60 15.52 -23.76
C ASN A 197 0.66 16.12 -24.44
N ASP A 198 1.79 15.45 -24.34
CA ASP A 198 3.11 15.83 -24.90
C ASP A 198 3.76 17.09 -24.29
N VAL A 199 3.13 17.71 -23.29
CA VAL A 199 3.69 18.85 -22.58
C VAL A 199 4.38 18.38 -21.29
N CYS A 200 5.67 18.68 -21.15
CA CYS A 200 6.36 18.42 -19.90
C CYS A 200 5.79 19.32 -18.78
N ILE A 201 5.22 18.71 -17.76
CA ILE A 201 4.64 19.42 -16.61
C ILE A 201 5.57 19.49 -15.40
N GLY A 202 6.68 18.76 -15.44
CA GLY A 202 7.70 18.81 -14.40
C GLY A 202 8.65 17.63 -14.43
N THR A 203 9.76 17.76 -13.73
CA THR A 203 10.74 16.70 -13.49
C THR A 203 11.01 16.63 -11.99
N TRP A 204 10.94 15.44 -11.44
CA TRP A 204 11.33 15.16 -10.06
C TRP A 204 12.58 14.30 -10.06
N THR A 205 13.57 14.69 -9.27
CA THR A 205 14.77 13.88 -9.06
C THR A 205 14.54 13.00 -7.85
N SER A 206 14.33 11.70 -8.07
CA SER A 206 14.29 10.71 -7.00
C SER A 206 15.66 10.62 -6.35
N PRO A 207 15.77 10.68 -5.01
CA PRO A 207 17.08 10.65 -4.35
C PRO A 207 17.71 9.26 -4.34
N GLY A 208 16.94 8.20 -4.44
CA GLY A 208 17.47 6.84 -4.32
C GLY A 208 16.45 5.73 -4.55
N ASP A 209 16.97 4.53 -4.41
CA ASP A 209 16.27 3.25 -4.44
C ASP A 209 16.22 2.71 -3.01
N PHE A 210 15.02 2.70 -2.41
CA PHE A 210 14.85 2.55 -0.97
C PHE A 210 14.59 1.10 -0.57
N GLY A 211 15.40 0.60 0.34
CA GLY A 211 15.28 -0.78 0.82
C GLY A 211 15.78 -1.00 2.25
N ASP A 212 15.96 0.08 3.01
CA ASP A 212 16.41 0.05 4.41
C ASP A 212 15.34 -0.53 5.35
N VAL A 213 14.06 -0.36 5.00
CA VAL A 213 12.91 -0.96 5.68
C VAL A 213 11.95 -1.57 4.67
N ARG A 214 11.18 -2.57 5.11
CA ARG A 214 10.15 -3.16 4.25
C ARG A 214 9.00 -2.19 4.03
N GLY A 215 8.61 -1.98 2.79
CA GLY A 215 7.48 -1.14 2.43
C GLY A 215 6.14 -1.72 2.88
N ILE A 216 5.14 -0.85 3.01
CA ILE A 216 3.79 -1.22 3.46
C ILE A 216 3.12 -2.16 2.45
N PHE A 217 3.31 -1.91 1.17
CA PHE A 217 2.70 -2.66 0.07
C PHE A 217 3.63 -3.71 -0.56
N THR A 218 4.87 -3.84 -0.06
CA THR A 218 5.85 -4.80 -0.58
C THR A 218 5.33 -6.23 -0.42
N PRO A 219 5.24 -7.02 -1.50
CA PRO A 219 4.73 -8.39 -1.46
C PRO A 219 5.58 -9.30 -0.57
N ASP A 220 4.98 -10.27 0.12
CA ASP A 220 5.69 -11.17 1.04
C ASP A 220 6.82 -11.96 0.37
N TRP A 221 6.65 -12.30 -0.91
CA TRP A 221 7.63 -13.04 -1.71
C TRP A 221 8.77 -12.17 -2.25
N TRP A 222 8.67 -10.81 -2.17
CA TRP A 222 9.64 -9.87 -2.70
C TRP A 222 10.97 -9.96 -1.95
N PHE A 223 12.07 -9.98 -2.68
CA PHE A 223 13.40 -10.18 -2.09
C PHE A 223 13.82 -8.98 -1.22
N PRO A 224 14.46 -9.25 -0.03
CA PRO A 224 14.86 -8.18 0.88
C PRO A 224 15.93 -7.23 0.32
N ASN A 225 16.68 -7.66 -0.69
CA ASN A 225 17.72 -6.88 -1.36
C ASN A 225 17.24 -6.16 -2.62
N TRP A 226 15.94 -6.14 -2.85
CA TRP A 226 15.30 -5.35 -3.88
C TRP A 226 14.67 -4.11 -3.25
N ASN A 227 14.35 -3.11 -4.08
CA ASN A 227 13.57 -1.94 -3.69
C ASN A 227 12.36 -2.33 -2.87
N GLN A 228 12.12 -1.63 -1.76
CA GLN A 228 11.05 -1.98 -0.83
C GLN A 228 9.91 -0.97 -0.81
N TYR A 229 10.17 0.29 -1.18
CA TYR A 229 9.17 1.35 -1.19
C TYR A 229 9.63 2.52 -2.06
N GLY A 230 8.71 3.42 -2.40
CA GLY A 230 8.95 4.67 -3.10
C GLY A 230 8.56 5.90 -2.29
N CYS A 231 8.81 7.05 -2.85
CA CYS A 231 8.25 8.31 -2.37
C CYS A 231 6.85 8.50 -2.97
N LEU A 232 5.87 8.80 -2.13
CA LEU A 232 4.55 9.19 -2.59
C LEU A 232 4.61 10.64 -3.08
N LEU A 233 4.43 10.84 -4.37
CA LEU A 233 4.42 12.16 -4.99
C LEU A 233 2.99 12.63 -5.22
N TYR A 234 2.76 13.90 -4.91
CA TYR A 234 1.57 14.65 -5.28
C TYR A 234 2.01 15.82 -6.15
N THR A 235 1.68 15.80 -7.44
CA THR A 235 1.93 16.92 -8.33
C THR A 235 0.68 17.79 -8.42
N SER A 236 0.79 19.03 -7.98
CA SER A 236 -0.22 20.06 -8.26
C SER A 236 0.45 21.13 -9.11
N PRO A 237 0.07 21.30 -10.40
CA PRO A 237 0.50 22.46 -11.14
C PRO A 237 -0.06 23.71 -10.42
N SER A 238 0.84 24.45 -9.78
CA SER A 238 0.46 25.71 -9.14
C SER A 238 0.04 26.71 -10.21
N PRO A 239 -1.10 27.41 -10.06
CA PRO A 239 -1.47 28.50 -10.96
C PRO A 239 -0.49 29.70 -10.95
N ARG A 240 0.57 29.63 -10.14
CA ARG A 240 1.54 30.73 -9.98
C ARG A 240 2.71 30.69 -10.97
N ASP A 241 2.86 29.64 -11.74
CA ASP A 241 3.96 29.52 -12.69
C ASP A 241 3.61 29.89 -14.14
N SER A 242 2.47 30.54 -14.34
CA SER A 242 2.06 31.14 -15.62
C SER A 242 2.25 32.66 -15.59
N THR A 243 3.50 33.11 -15.55
CA THR A 243 3.87 34.48 -15.97
C THR A 243 5.04 34.42 -16.92
#